data_5c2a50aaa0181824b81c15ad09cd8290
#
_entry.id   5c2a50aaa0181824b81c15ad09cd8290
#
_cell.length_a   1.000
_cell.length_b   1.000
_cell.length_c   1.000
_cell.angle_alpha   90.00
_cell.angle_beta   90.00
_cell.angle_gamma   90.00
#
_symmetry.space_group_name_H-M   'P 1'
#
loop_
_entity.id
_entity.type
_entity.pdbx_description
1 polymer ?
#
loop_
_entity_poly.entity_id
_entity_poly.type
_entity_poly.pdbx_seq_one_letter_code
_entity_poly.pdbx_strand_id
1 'polypeptide(L)'
;MSTPIQSVQVKTLTTSPSTISNANTISILNGSANALTISLDGGTNSISLASGQSLSMSASTGFVLPDIIFSGTAMSAEVIIS
;
A
#
# COMPACT_ATOMS: atom_id res chain seq x y z
N MET A 1 -16.22 22.99 -19.90
CA MET A 1 -16.39 21.89 -18.91
C MET A 1 -15.03 21.47 -18.42
N SER A 2 -14.84 21.40 -17.12
CA SER A 2 -13.57 20.97 -16.56
C SER A 2 -13.61 19.47 -16.25
N THR A 3 -12.48 18.80 -16.41
CA THR A 3 -12.32 17.40 -16.07
C THR A 3 -12.12 17.29 -14.55
N PRO A 4 -12.85 16.40 -13.86
CA PRO A 4 -12.64 16.21 -12.43
C PRO A 4 -11.20 15.74 -12.14
N ILE A 5 -10.65 16.23 -11.06
CA ILE A 5 -9.34 15.78 -10.59
C ILE A 5 -9.55 14.65 -9.61
N GLN A 6 -8.91 13.51 -9.87
CA GLN A 6 -8.95 12.39 -8.95
C GLN A 6 -8.17 12.71 -7.69
N SER A 7 -8.76 12.40 -6.54
CA SER A 7 -8.09 12.58 -5.25
C SER A 7 -6.99 11.54 -5.09
N VAL A 8 -5.77 12.00 -4.82
CA VAL A 8 -4.61 11.14 -4.63
C VAL A 8 -3.95 11.50 -3.30
N GLN A 9 -3.63 10.47 -2.51
CA GLN A 9 -2.95 10.64 -1.24
C GLN A 9 -1.57 10.00 -1.28
N VAL A 10 -0.60 10.70 -0.70
CA VAL A 10 0.76 10.18 -0.51
C VAL A 10 0.99 10.03 0.99
N LYS A 11 1.40 8.83 1.42
CA LYS A 11 1.65 8.55 2.83
C LYS A 11 2.98 7.84 2.99
N THR A 12 3.63 8.07 4.11
CA THR A 12 4.80 7.30 4.55
C THR A 12 4.41 6.52 5.79
N LEU A 13 4.51 5.18 5.73
CA LEU A 13 4.13 4.30 6.83
C LEU A 13 5.39 3.86 7.56
N THR A 14 5.52 4.27 8.80
CA THR A 14 6.71 3.97 9.64
C THR A 14 6.36 3.16 10.87
N THR A 15 5.07 2.99 11.16
CA THR A 15 4.59 2.21 12.31
C THR A 15 4.15 0.84 11.85
N SER A 16 4.68 -0.20 12.45
CA SER A 16 4.31 -1.58 12.15
C SER A 16 3.44 -2.14 13.28
N PRO A 17 2.26 -2.72 12.98
CA PRO A 17 1.65 -2.79 11.66
C PRO A 17 0.86 -1.53 11.29
N SER A 18 0.65 -1.32 10.00
CA SER A 18 -0.21 -0.24 9.49
C SER A 18 -1.20 -0.82 8.49
N THR A 19 -2.39 -0.25 8.43
CA THR A 19 -3.45 -0.71 7.53
C THR A 19 -3.92 0.42 6.63
N ILE A 20 -4.06 0.13 5.34
CA ILE A 20 -4.66 1.04 4.36
C ILE A 20 -5.99 0.42 3.92
N SER A 21 -7.05 1.23 3.98
CA SER A 21 -8.40 0.81 3.62
C SER A 21 -8.99 1.69 2.53
N ASN A 22 -9.93 1.15 1.78
CA ASN A 22 -10.73 1.87 0.79
C ASN A 22 -9.92 2.43 -0.39
N ALA A 23 -8.80 1.81 -0.73
CA ALA A 23 -8.03 2.20 -1.90
C ALA A 23 -8.57 1.53 -3.15
N ASN A 24 -8.77 2.28 -4.24
CA ASN A 24 -9.04 1.71 -5.55
C ASN A 24 -7.72 1.33 -6.22
N THR A 25 -6.73 2.23 -6.17
CA THR A 25 -5.39 1.95 -6.66
C THR A 25 -4.38 2.29 -5.60
N ILE A 26 -3.27 1.54 -5.56
CA ILE A 26 -2.19 1.79 -4.63
C ILE A 26 -0.85 1.45 -5.30
N SER A 27 0.13 2.30 -5.08
CA SER A 27 1.52 2.05 -5.43
C SER A 27 2.34 2.08 -4.15
N ILE A 28 3.15 1.06 -3.94
CA ILE A 28 3.91 0.87 -2.71
C ILE A 28 5.39 0.78 -3.06
N LEU A 29 6.21 1.55 -2.36
CA LEU A 29 7.66 1.47 -2.46
C LEU A 29 8.22 1.14 -1.07
N ASN A 30 8.99 0.05 -0.97
CA ASN A 30 9.69 -0.27 0.26
C ASN A 30 10.96 0.58 0.36
N GLY A 31 10.89 1.67 1.10
CA GLY A 31 12.02 2.56 1.33
C GLY A 31 12.89 2.18 2.52
N SER A 32 12.59 1.06 3.20
CA SER A 32 13.38 0.61 4.34
C SER A 32 14.53 -0.29 3.89
N ALA A 33 15.48 -0.51 4.79
CA ALA A 33 16.58 -1.44 4.55
C ALA A 33 16.18 -2.90 4.76
N ASN A 34 14.99 -3.15 5.31
CA ASN A 34 14.49 -4.49 5.62
C ASN A 34 13.32 -4.84 4.72
N ALA A 35 12.98 -6.12 4.62
CA ALA A 35 11.84 -6.57 3.86
C ALA A 35 10.53 -6.03 4.46
N LEU A 36 9.60 -5.67 3.58
CA LEU A 36 8.27 -5.23 3.95
C LEU A 36 7.29 -6.38 3.69
N THR A 37 6.48 -6.71 4.69
CA THR A 37 5.46 -7.75 4.56
C THR A 37 4.12 -7.09 4.28
N ILE A 38 3.42 -7.57 3.25
CA ILE A 38 2.13 -7.03 2.81
C ILE A 38 1.11 -8.15 2.79
N SER A 39 -0.02 -7.94 3.45
CA SER A 39 -1.12 -8.90 3.49
C SER A 39 -2.42 -8.22 3.04
N LEU A 40 -3.21 -8.92 2.22
CA LEU A 40 -4.49 -8.44 1.71
C LEU A 40 -5.68 -9.30 2.15
N ASP A 41 -5.44 -10.35 2.91
CA ASP A 41 -6.49 -11.29 3.29
C ASP A 41 -6.65 -11.42 4.80
N GLY A 42 -6.48 -10.30 5.51
CA GLY A 42 -6.60 -10.27 6.95
C GLY A 42 -5.42 -10.87 7.69
N GLY A 43 -4.28 -11.04 7.02
CA GLY A 43 -3.08 -11.58 7.63
C GLY A 43 -2.90 -13.08 7.45
N THR A 44 -3.81 -13.76 6.71
CA THR A 44 -3.71 -15.19 6.48
C THR A 44 -2.51 -15.55 5.60
N ASN A 45 -2.33 -14.78 4.51
CA ASN A 45 -1.18 -14.93 3.62
C ASN A 45 -0.54 -13.56 3.42
N SER A 46 0.73 -13.57 3.09
CA SER A 46 1.46 -12.33 2.86
C SER A 46 2.47 -12.49 1.75
N ILE A 47 2.86 -11.35 1.18
CA ILE A 47 3.98 -11.27 0.24
C ILE A 47 5.07 -10.43 0.87
N SER A 48 6.30 -10.68 0.48
CA SER A 48 7.46 -9.96 0.98
C SER A 48 8.03 -9.10 -0.13
N LEU A 49 8.23 -7.82 0.19
CA LEU A 49 8.80 -6.84 -0.73
C LEU A 49 10.19 -6.48 -0.23
N ALA A 50 11.22 -6.80 -1.00
CA ALA A 50 12.59 -6.51 -0.61
C ALA A 50 12.87 -5.01 -0.61
N SER A 51 13.93 -4.60 0.07
CA SER A 51 14.36 -3.21 0.11
C SER A 51 14.49 -2.64 -1.31
N GLY A 52 13.89 -1.48 -1.54
CA GLY A 52 13.92 -0.80 -2.82
C GLY A 52 12.97 -1.33 -3.88
N GLN A 53 12.23 -2.39 -3.59
CA GLN A 53 11.22 -2.92 -4.52
C GLN A 53 9.91 -2.17 -4.41
N SER A 54 9.14 -2.21 -5.48
CA SER A 54 7.82 -1.57 -5.53
C SER A 54 6.77 -2.56 -6.01
N LEU A 55 5.51 -2.27 -5.64
CA LEU A 55 4.35 -3.06 -6.01
C LEU A 55 3.19 -2.13 -6.29
N SER A 56 2.44 -2.40 -7.35
CA SER A 56 1.23 -1.63 -7.68
C SER A 56 0.06 -2.58 -7.83
N MET A 57 -1.09 -2.15 -7.33
CA MET A 57 -2.33 -2.91 -7.41
C MET A 57 -3.49 -1.97 -7.73
N SER A 58 -4.52 -2.51 -8.37
CA SER A 58 -5.73 -1.75 -8.63
C SER A 58 -6.95 -2.65 -8.57
N ALA A 59 -8.07 -2.08 -8.12
CA ALA A 59 -9.38 -2.73 -8.19
C ALA A 59 -10.09 -2.28 -9.46
N SER A 60 -11.12 -3.02 -9.84
CA SER A 60 -11.97 -2.62 -10.95
C SER A 60 -12.70 -1.33 -10.61
N THR A 61 -13.14 -0.60 -11.65
CA THR A 61 -13.93 0.62 -11.47
C THR A 61 -15.15 0.33 -10.59
N GLY A 62 -15.35 1.16 -9.56
CA GLY A 62 -16.46 1.00 -8.63
C GLY A 62 -16.17 0.07 -7.46
N PHE A 63 -14.98 -0.53 -7.40
CA PHE A 63 -14.58 -1.40 -6.30
C PHE A 63 -13.40 -0.80 -5.55
N VAL A 64 -13.18 -1.28 -4.34
CA VAL A 64 -11.99 -0.95 -3.56
C VAL A 64 -11.21 -2.23 -3.29
N LEU A 65 -9.90 -2.07 -3.08
CA LEU A 65 -9.05 -3.17 -2.67
C LEU A 65 -9.38 -3.58 -1.23
N PRO A 66 -9.16 -4.85 -0.87
CA PRO A 66 -9.23 -5.27 0.53
C PRO A 66 -8.29 -4.44 1.39
N ASP A 67 -8.51 -4.44 2.70
CA ASP A 67 -7.59 -3.81 3.63
C ASP A 67 -6.19 -4.39 3.44
N ILE A 68 -5.21 -3.50 3.35
CA ILE A 68 -3.82 -3.88 3.12
C ILE A 68 -3.06 -3.65 4.40
N ILE A 69 -2.49 -4.71 4.96
CA ILE A 69 -1.74 -4.67 6.21
C ILE A 69 -0.24 -4.69 5.90
N PHE A 70 0.46 -3.69 6.40
CA PHE A 70 1.91 -3.53 6.21
C PHE A 70 2.61 -3.81 7.53
N SER A 71 3.66 -4.61 7.50
CA SER A 71 4.47 -4.88 8.68
C SER A 71 5.92 -5.07 8.30
N GLY A 72 6.81 -4.84 9.27
CA GLY A 72 8.24 -5.04 9.06
C GLY A 72 9.06 -4.37 10.14
N THR A 73 10.33 -4.75 10.21
CA THR A 73 11.29 -4.16 11.15
C THR A 73 11.81 -2.83 10.59
N ALA A 74 11.76 -1.78 11.39
CA ALA A 74 12.15 -0.43 10.98
C ALA A 74 11.49 -0.04 9.65
N MET A 75 10.19 -0.26 9.59
CA MET A 75 9.40 -0.10 8.37
C MET A 75 9.42 1.35 7.86
N SER A 76 9.59 1.52 6.56
CA SER A 76 9.41 2.80 5.89
C SER A 76 8.85 2.52 4.50
N ALA A 77 7.52 2.54 4.40
CA ALA A 77 6.82 2.28 3.16
C ALA A 77 6.23 3.58 2.62
N GLU A 78 6.55 3.92 1.39
CA GLU A 78 5.94 5.05 0.71
C GLU A 78 4.80 4.55 -0.16
N VAL A 79 3.59 5.10 0.03
CA VAL A 79 2.41 4.66 -0.69
C VAL A 79 1.72 5.84 -1.36
N ILE A 80 1.21 5.58 -2.56
CA ILE A 80 0.35 6.52 -3.29
C ILE A 80 -0.99 5.83 -3.48
N ILE A 81 -2.04 6.46 -2.97
CA ILE A 81 -3.38 5.88 -2.89
C ILE A 81 -4.37 6.74 -3.67
N SER A 82 -5.22 6.11 -4.42
CA SER A 82 -6.33 6.82 -5.05
C SER A 82 -7.58 5.97 -5.12
#